data_669421d513fc57e63c1d82ef55b90ed6
#
_entry.id   669421d513fc57e63c1d82ef55b90ed6
#
_cell.length_a   1.000
_cell.length_b   1.000
_cell.length_c   1.000
_cell.angle_alpha   90.00
_cell.angle_beta   90.00
_cell.angle_gamma   90.00
#
_symmetry.space_group_name_H-M   'P 1'
#
loop_
_entity.id
_entity.type
_entity.pdbx_description
1 polymer ?
#
loop_
_entity_poly.entity_id
_entity_poly.type
_entity_poly.pdbx_seq_one_letter_code
_entity_poly.pdbx_strand_id
1 'polypeptide(L)'
;MYKRQINNLAIHGLNLKQHLDWVLAGEGKKFISWILEKELVDQVGFSSHGSYSLIKDAINCEVFTFCSLHLHYLDQSKIALAEEAIKKGMGVLAISPADKGGRLYSPSDILIEASKPFHPLELAYRFLLAKGITTLSLGATNKKDFEFAHKLRNSFEKLTKLEKSALNKIEEVSNERLNSTKCEQCRSCLPCPNEVPIPEILRLRNISVGYGQLEFAKERYNLIGKAGHWWEEK
;
A
#
# COMPACT_ATOMS: atom_id res chain seq x y z
N MET A 1 27.34 -15.04 -25.84
CA MET A 1 27.34 -14.54 -24.46
C MET A 1 25.89 -14.15 -24.14
N TYR A 2 25.18 -14.91 -23.30
CA TYR A 2 23.79 -14.54 -22.93
C TYR A 2 23.83 -13.25 -22.10
N LYS A 3 23.29 -12.16 -22.62
CA LYS A 3 23.06 -10.93 -21.81
C LYS A 3 22.10 -11.32 -20.68
N ARG A 4 22.56 -11.28 -19.44
CA ARG A 4 21.69 -11.39 -18.27
C ARG A 4 21.04 -10.03 -18.07
N GLN A 5 19.83 -9.88 -18.57
CA GLN A 5 19.02 -8.68 -18.48
C GLN A 5 17.86 -8.93 -17.51
N ILE A 6 17.50 -7.93 -16.74
CA ILE A 6 16.25 -7.88 -15.98
C ILE A 6 15.37 -6.76 -16.55
N ASN A 7 14.07 -6.99 -16.68
CA ASN A 7 13.19 -6.00 -17.30
C ASN A 7 12.99 -4.77 -16.40
N ASN A 8 12.74 -5.00 -15.12
CA ASN A 8 12.37 -3.93 -14.18
C ASN A 8 13.30 -3.92 -12.97
N LEU A 9 13.89 -2.76 -12.68
CA LEU A 9 14.68 -2.52 -11.47
C LEU A 9 13.96 -1.51 -10.57
N ALA A 10 13.72 -1.85 -9.31
CA ALA A 10 13.18 -0.90 -8.33
C ALA A 10 14.27 -0.44 -7.35
N ILE A 11 14.39 0.87 -7.16
CA ILE A 11 15.13 1.45 -6.03
C ILE A 11 14.32 1.15 -4.77
N HIS A 12 14.83 0.23 -3.96
CA HIS A 12 14.12 -0.25 -2.78
C HIS A 12 14.20 0.75 -1.63
N GLY A 13 13.05 1.00 -0.98
CA GLY A 13 13.01 1.78 0.26
C GLY A 13 13.36 3.26 0.09
N LEU A 14 12.85 3.92 -0.95
CA LEU A 14 12.95 5.37 -1.12
C LEU A 14 12.06 6.07 -0.08
N ASN A 15 12.54 6.13 1.19
CA ASN A 15 11.74 6.54 2.34
C ASN A 15 12.15 7.90 2.92
N LEU A 16 13.32 8.42 2.54
CA LEU A 16 13.87 9.69 3.02
C LEU A 16 14.21 10.59 1.84
N LYS A 17 14.17 11.91 2.06
CA LYS A 17 14.51 12.91 1.04
C LYS A 17 15.89 12.66 0.42
N GLN A 18 16.88 12.30 1.24
CA GLN A 18 18.23 11.97 0.79
C GLN A 18 18.28 10.80 -0.22
N HIS A 19 17.35 9.84 -0.14
CA HIS A 19 17.26 8.75 -1.11
C HIS A 19 16.79 9.26 -2.48
N LEU A 20 15.84 10.19 -2.49
CA LEU A 20 15.39 10.84 -3.72
C LEU A 20 16.49 11.74 -4.29
N ASP A 21 17.16 12.51 -3.46
CA ASP A 21 18.27 13.38 -3.88
C ASP A 21 19.42 12.57 -4.49
N TRP A 22 19.72 11.38 -3.95
CA TRP A 22 20.70 10.46 -4.54
C TRP A 22 20.29 10.00 -5.95
N VAL A 23 18.99 9.72 -6.16
CA VAL A 23 18.46 9.34 -7.48
C VAL A 23 18.56 10.49 -8.47
N LEU A 24 18.31 11.74 -8.03
CA LEU A 24 18.23 12.90 -8.91
C LEU A 24 19.58 13.52 -9.24
N ALA A 25 20.62 13.24 -8.44
CA ALA A 25 21.93 13.82 -8.58
C ALA A 25 23.07 12.82 -8.27
N GLY A 26 24.30 13.22 -8.59
CA GLY A 26 25.48 12.46 -8.20
C GLY A 26 25.58 11.05 -8.78
N GLU A 27 26.03 10.11 -7.97
CA GLU A 27 26.33 8.75 -8.40
C GLU A 27 25.06 7.93 -8.71
N GLY A 28 23.97 8.18 -8.00
CA GLY A 28 22.71 7.47 -8.26
C GLY A 28 22.15 7.80 -9.64
N LYS A 29 22.15 9.08 -10.01
CA LYS A 29 21.75 9.50 -11.35
C LYS A 29 22.64 8.87 -12.43
N LYS A 30 23.96 8.90 -12.23
CA LYS A 30 24.92 8.27 -13.15
C LYS A 30 24.67 6.77 -13.30
N PHE A 31 24.45 6.08 -12.17
CA PHE A 31 24.15 4.65 -12.16
C PHE A 31 22.89 4.33 -12.94
N ILE A 32 21.78 5.06 -12.70
CA ILE A 32 20.50 4.85 -13.39
C ILE A 32 20.66 5.08 -14.89
N SER A 33 21.31 6.19 -15.30
CA SER A 33 21.59 6.46 -16.72
C SER A 33 22.42 5.33 -17.34
N TRP A 34 23.47 4.89 -16.67
CA TRP A 34 24.36 3.85 -17.17
C TRP A 34 23.64 2.50 -17.37
N ILE A 35 22.78 2.05 -16.41
CA ILE A 35 22.08 0.77 -16.58
C ILE A 35 21.05 0.80 -17.71
N LEU A 36 20.41 1.96 -17.95
CA LEU A 36 19.47 2.15 -19.05
C LEU A 36 20.21 2.22 -20.40
N GLU A 37 21.28 3.00 -20.51
CA GLU A 37 22.12 3.10 -21.72
C GLU A 37 22.77 1.77 -22.12
N LYS A 38 23.12 0.93 -21.14
CA LYS A 38 23.67 -0.42 -21.38
C LYS A 38 22.58 -1.48 -21.63
N GLU A 39 21.32 -1.07 -21.65
CA GLU A 39 20.17 -1.96 -21.81
C GLU A 39 20.22 -3.16 -20.83
N LEU A 40 20.69 -2.92 -19.59
CA LEU A 40 20.70 -3.93 -18.53
C LEU A 40 19.33 -4.06 -17.89
N VAL A 41 18.54 -3.00 -17.94
CA VAL A 41 17.13 -2.95 -17.51
C VAL A 41 16.33 -2.16 -18.55
N ASP A 42 15.04 -2.49 -18.68
CA ASP A 42 14.14 -1.75 -19.57
C ASP A 42 13.50 -0.57 -18.82
N GLN A 43 13.26 -0.72 -17.52
CA GLN A 43 12.53 0.24 -16.71
C GLN A 43 13.10 0.34 -15.28
N VAL A 44 13.04 1.56 -14.74
CA VAL A 44 13.41 1.84 -13.35
C VAL A 44 12.20 2.36 -12.59
N GLY A 45 11.97 1.84 -11.40
CA GLY A 45 10.91 2.25 -10.50
C GLY A 45 11.41 2.42 -9.07
N PHE A 46 10.49 2.60 -8.13
CA PHE A 46 10.81 2.68 -6.71
C PHE A 46 9.78 1.98 -5.83
N SER A 47 10.19 1.64 -4.61
CA SER A 47 9.27 1.28 -3.52
C SER A 47 9.41 2.27 -2.38
N SER A 48 8.31 2.62 -1.71
CA SER A 48 8.36 3.60 -0.63
C SER A 48 7.34 3.36 0.47
N HIS A 49 7.80 3.59 1.71
CA HIS A 49 6.99 3.78 2.91
C HIS A 49 7.03 5.24 3.42
N GLY A 50 7.72 6.11 2.69
CA GLY A 50 7.94 7.51 3.07
C GLY A 50 6.66 8.34 3.18
N SER A 51 6.86 9.62 3.50
CA SER A 51 5.78 10.60 3.62
C SER A 51 5.02 10.78 2.30
N TYR A 52 3.80 11.30 2.39
CA TYR A 52 2.98 11.60 1.21
C TYR A 52 3.71 12.55 0.24
N SER A 53 4.34 13.61 0.77
CA SER A 53 5.08 14.57 -0.05
C SER A 53 6.27 13.94 -0.76
N LEU A 54 7.06 13.13 -0.08
CA LEU A 54 8.21 12.44 -0.67
C LEU A 54 7.80 11.50 -1.82
N ILE A 55 6.73 10.71 -1.61
CA ILE A 55 6.22 9.82 -2.65
C ILE A 55 5.69 10.63 -3.83
N LYS A 56 4.99 11.74 -3.57
CA LYS A 56 4.54 12.66 -4.61
C LYS A 56 5.70 13.24 -5.42
N ASP A 57 6.77 13.70 -4.75
CA ASP A 57 7.96 14.20 -5.42
C ASP A 57 8.63 13.11 -6.28
N ALA A 58 8.71 11.87 -5.78
CA ALA A 58 9.23 10.74 -6.55
C ALA A 58 8.38 10.40 -7.78
N ILE A 59 7.05 10.48 -7.69
CA ILE A 59 6.14 10.30 -8.84
C ILE A 59 6.35 11.42 -9.87
N ASN A 60 6.67 12.63 -9.42
CA ASN A 60 6.79 13.80 -10.28
C ASN A 60 8.20 14.07 -10.82
N CYS A 61 9.21 13.31 -10.40
CA CYS A 61 10.61 13.55 -10.80
C CYS A 61 10.97 13.04 -12.22
N GLU A 62 10.05 12.39 -12.91
CA GLU A 62 10.21 11.86 -14.30
C GLU A 62 11.34 10.83 -14.50
N VAL A 63 11.89 10.29 -13.41
CA VAL A 63 12.92 9.24 -13.45
C VAL A 63 12.30 7.84 -13.49
N PHE A 64 11.15 7.69 -12.84
CA PHE A 64 10.55 6.39 -12.61
C PHE A 64 9.37 6.11 -13.54
N THR A 65 9.28 4.87 -14.01
CA THR A 65 8.18 4.38 -14.85
C THR A 65 7.18 3.51 -14.08
N PHE A 66 7.52 3.10 -12.87
CA PHE A 66 6.61 2.36 -11.98
C PHE A 66 6.92 2.63 -10.52
N CYS A 67 5.95 2.34 -9.66
CA CYS A 67 6.14 2.40 -8.20
C CYS A 67 5.46 1.24 -7.48
N SER A 68 6.02 0.89 -6.31
CA SER A 68 5.46 -0.10 -5.40
C SER A 68 5.07 0.59 -4.09
N LEU A 69 3.78 0.62 -3.78
CA LEU A 69 3.23 1.34 -2.63
C LEU A 69 2.36 0.42 -1.78
N HIS A 70 2.32 0.66 -0.47
CA HIS A 70 1.32 0.02 0.39
C HIS A 70 -0.06 0.60 0.09
N LEU A 71 -0.90 -0.21 -0.55
CA LEU A 71 -2.24 0.16 -0.98
C LEU A 71 -3.21 -0.95 -0.57
N HIS A 72 -4.15 -0.63 0.27
CA HIS A 72 -5.22 -1.53 0.66
C HIS A 72 -6.48 -0.76 1.06
N TYR A 73 -7.61 -1.44 1.07
CA TYR A 73 -8.91 -0.80 1.28
C TYR A 73 -9.06 -0.16 2.66
N LEU A 74 -8.53 -0.80 3.72
CA LEU A 74 -8.70 -0.31 5.10
C LEU A 74 -7.83 0.89 5.47
N ASP A 75 -6.85 1.24 4.61
CA ASP A 75 -6.05 2.47 4.71
C ASP A 75 -5.84 3.05 3.32
N GLN A 76 -6.61 4.06 2.99
CA GLN A 76 -6.64 4.68 1.67
C GLN A 76 -5.74 5.92 1.55
N SER A 77 -4.92 6.20 2.55
CA SER A 77 -4.10 7.43 2.63
C SER A 77 -3.18 7.67 1.43
N LYS A 78 -2.80 6.62 0.70
CA LYS A 78 -1.92 6.68 -0.48
C LYS A 78 -2.63 6.42 -1.81
N ILE A 79 -3.94 6.22 -1.82
CA ILE A 79 -4.68 5.92 -3.06
C ILE A 79 -4.58 7.08 -4.05
N ALA A 80 -4.67 8.33 -3.60
CA ALA A 80 -4.56 9.50 -4.48
C ALA A 80 -3.19 9.58 -5.18
N LEU A 81 -2.10 9.17 -4.50
CA LEU A 81 -0.76 9.07 -5.09
C LEU A 81 -0.69 7.99 -6.18
N ALA A 82 -1.30 6.84 -5.94
CA ALA A 82 -1.37 5.78 -6.93
C ALA A 82 -2.17 6.22 -8.18
N GLU A 83 -3.30 6.91 -7.99
CA GLU A 83 -4.09 7.48 -9.09
C GLU A 83 -3.30 8.56 -9.87
N GLU A 84 -2.48 9.38 -9.17
CA GLU A 84 -1.60 10.36 -9.82
C GLU A 84 -0.52 9.66 -10.67
N ALA A 85 0.12 8.61 -10.12
CA ALA A 85 1.09 7.80 -10.86
C ALA A 85 0.48 7.17 -12.12
N ILE A 86 -0.70 6.57 -12.01
CA ILE A 86 -1.43 5.97 -13.15
C ILE A 86 -1.75 7.03 -14.21
N LYS A 87 -2.21 8.22 -13.83
CA LYS A 87 -2.47 9.34 -14.78
C LYS A 87 -1.22 9.77 -15.54
N LYS A 88 -0.04 9.59 -14.96
CA LYS A 88 1.25 9.85 -15.60
C LYS A 88 1.76 8.66 -16.46
N GLY A 89 1.01 7.60 -16.58
CA GLY A 89 1.39 6.40 -17.32
C GLY A 89 2.32 5.46 -16.57
N MET A 90 2.52 5.65 -15.27
CA MET A 90 3.34 4.76 -14.45
C MET A 90 2.61 3.47 -14.11
N GLY A 91 3.34 2.35 -14.08
CA GLY A 91 2.87 1.11 -13.50
C GLY A 91 2.79 1.23 -11.96
N VAL A 92 1.75 0.67 -11.35
CA VAL A 92 1.59 0.67 -9.89
C VAL A 92 1.43 -0.76 -9.37
N LEU A 93 2.36 -1.18 -8.49
CA LEU A 93 2.27 -2.42 -7.73
C LEU A 93 1.73 -2.13 -6.32
N ALA A 94 0.57 -2.67 -5.99
CA ALA A 94 0.08 -2.63 -4.61
C ALA A 94 0.78 -3.68 -3.76
N ILE A 95 1.48 -3.22 -2.72
CA ILE A 95 2.02 -4.07 -1.66
C ILE A 95 0.97 -4.14 -0.54
N SER A 96 0.83 -5.32 0.07
CA SER A 96 -0.14 -5.59 1.14
C SER A 96 -1.62 -5.36 0.76
N PRO A 97 -2.09 -5.80 -0.43
CA PRO A 97 -3.48 -5.55 -0.85
C PRO A 97 -4.53 -6.24 0.05
N ALA A 98 -4.11 -7.26 0.81
CA ALA A 98 -4.93 -7.97 1.81
C ALA A 98 -4.81 -7.35 3.22
N ASP A 99 -4.57 -6.06 3.32
CA ASP A 99 -4.14 -5.32 4.50
C ASP A 99 -2.75 -5.74 5.00
N LYS A 100 -2.07 -4.82 5.67
CA LYS A 100 -0.70 -4.99 6.17
C LYS A 100 -0.64 -6.18 7.13
N GLY A 101 0.05 -7.24 6.70
CA GLY A 101 0.11 -8.51 7.42
C GLY A 101 -0.93 -9.57 7.00
N GLY A 102 -1.62 -9.37 5.87
CA GLY A 102 -2.50 -10.38 5.27
C GLY A 102 -3.80 -10.60 6.04
N ARG A 103 -4.32 -9.61 6.72
CA ARG A 103 -5.45 -9.75 7.64
C ARG A 103 -6.77 -10.12 7.00
N LEU A 104 -6.97 -9.74 5.76
CA LEU A 104 -8.19 -10.11 5.05
C LEU A 104 -8.22 -11.57 4.58
N TYR A 105 -7.14 -12.33 4.80
CA TYR A 105 -7.18 -13.80 4.72
C TYR A 105 -7.93 -14.44 5.89
N SER A 106 -7.96 -13.77 7.06
CA SER A 106 -8.71 -14.17 8.25
C SER A 106 -9.49 -12.96 8.80
N PRO A 107 -10.52 -12.50 8.08
CA PRO A 107 -11.28 -11.33 8.47
C PRO A 107 -12.11 -11.58 9.74
N SER A 108 -12.40 -10.52 10.48
CA SER A 108 -13.33 -10.56 11.60
C SER A 108 -14.77 -10.81 11.15
N ASP A 109 -15.63 -11.28 12.05
CA ASP A 109 -17.07 -11.43 11.77
C ASP A 109 -17.72 -10.11 11.38
N ILE A 110 -17.23 -8.99 11.94
CA ILE A 110 -17.69 -7.64 11.61
C ILE A 110 -17.43 -7.34 10.13
N LEU A 111 -16.22 -7.61 9.64
CA LEU A 111 -15.88 -7.41 8.23
C LEU A 111 -16.66 -8.38 7.32
N ILE A 112 -16.78 -9.63 7.71
CA ILE A 112 -17.55 -10.64 6.96
C ILE A 112 -19.00 -10.18 6.79
N GLU A 113 -19.65 -9.76 7.88
CA GLU A 113 -21.04 -9.32 7.85
C GLU A 113 -21.23 -8.03 7.03
N ALA A 114 -20.36 -7.05 7.22
CA ALA A 114 -20.42 -5.77 6.51
C ALA A 114 -20.15 -5.90 5.00
N SER A 115 -19.36 -6.88 4.59
CA SER A 115 -18.99 -7.08 3.18
C SER A 115 -19.99 -7.90 2.35
N LYS A 116 -21.00 -8.51 2.97
CA LYS A 116 -21.97 -9.37 2.26
C LYS A 116 -22.56 -8.69 1.04
N PRO A 117 -22.74 -9.42 -0.09
CA PRO A 117 -22.54 -10.87 -0.25
C PRO A 117 -21.12 -11.31 -0.61
N PHE A 118 -20.14 -10.41 -0.55
CA PHE A 118 -18.75 -10.67 -0.94
C PHE A 118 -17.90 -11.07 0.26
N HIS A 119 -16.77 -11.70 -0.02
CA HIS A 119 -15.73 -11.87 0.97
C HIS A 119 -14.90 -10.57 1.10
N PRO A 120 -14.49 -10.11 2.32
CA PRO A 120 -13.71 -8.87 2.48
C PRO A 120 -12.44 -8.80 1.63
N LEU A 121 -11.71 -9.91 1.48
CA LEU A 121 -10.51 -10.01 0.65
C LEU A 121 -10.83 -9.82 -0.84
N GLU A 122 -11.92 -10.41 -1.33
CA GLU A 122 -12.39 -10.23 -2.70
C GLU A 122 -12.68 -8.75 -3.00
N LEU A 123 -13.42 -8.08 -2.12
CA LEU A 123 -13.72 -6.65 -2.25
C LEU A 123 -12.46 -5.77 -2.20
N ALA A 124 -11.49 -6.10 -1.34
CA ALA A 124 -10.23 -5.36 -1.26
C ALA A 124 -9.44 -5.43 -2.58
N TYR A 125 -9.38 -6.60 -3.20
CA TYR A 125 -8.74 -6.76 -4.51
C TYR A 125 -9.52 -6.03 -5.61
N ARG A 126 -10.85 -6.19 -5.63
CA ARG A 126 -11.73 -5.48 -6.58
C ARG A 126 -11.57 -3.97 -6.47
N PHE A 127 -11.53 -3.43 -5.25
CA PHE A 127 -11.32 -2.01 -5.01
C PHE A 127 -10.03 -1.50 -5.68
N LEU A 128 -8.91 -2.19 -5.49
CA LEU A 128 -7.63 -1.79 -6.07
C LEU A 128 -7.61 -1.92 -7.60
N LEU A 129 -8.10 -3.05 -8.14
CA LEU A 129 -8.16 -3.28 -9.59
C LEU A 129 -9.07 -2.26 -10.28
N ALA A 130 -10.22 -1.93 -9.69
CA ALA A 130 -11.14 -0.93 -10.22
C ALA A 130 -10.60 0.52 -10.18
N LYS A 131 -9.54 0.76 -9.36
CA LYS A 131 -8.76 2.01 -9.34
C LYS A 131 -7.67 2.06 -10.42
N GLY A 132 -7.49 1.00 -11.19
CA GLY A 132 -6.47 0.90 -12.23
C GLY A 132 -5.10 0.48 -11.72
N ILE A 133 -5.00 -0.04 -10.48
CA ILE A 133 -3.73 -0.57 -9.96
C ILE A 133 -3.28 -1.72 -10.85
N THR A 134 -2.05 -1.62 -11.35
CA THR A 134 -1.54 -2.50 -12.42
C THR A 134 -1.40 -3.95 -11.96
N THR A 135 -0.93 -4.17 -10.73
CA THR A 135 -0.74 -5.50 -10.17
C THR A 135 -0.73 -5.50 -8.64
N LEU A 136 -1.00 -6.65 -8.05
CA LEU A 136 -1.09 -6.86 -6.61
C LEU A 136 -0.04 -7.88 -6.15
N SER A 137 0.71 -7.56 -5.08
CA SER A 137 1.62 -8.50 -4.43
C SER A 137 0.87 -9.32 -3.39
N LEU A 138 0.66 -10.61 -3.66
CA LEU A 138 -0.12 -11.48 -2.80
C LEU A 138 0.76 -12.15 -1.73
N GLY A 139 0.35 -12.11 -0.48
CA GLY A 139 0.99 -12.79 0.65
C GLY A 139 0.38 -14.16 0.93
N ALA A 140 0.21 -14.99 -0.10
CA ALA A 140 -0.41 -16.29 0.01
C ALA A 140 0.49 -17.29 0.76
N THR A 141 -0.08 -18.07 1.69
CA THR A 141 0.58 -19.14 2.44
C THR A 141 0.17 -20.54 1.98
N ASN A 142 -0.96 -20.65 1.30
CA ASN A 142 -1.51 -21.89 0.79
C ASN A 142 -2.27 -21.68 -0.53
N LYS A 143 -2.67 -22.76 -1.20
CA LYS A 143 -3.33 -22.68 -2.52
C LYS A 143 -4.67 -21.95 -2.49
N LYS A 144 -5.44 -22.03 -1.39
CA LYS A 144 -6.73 -21.36 -1.27
C LYS A 144 -6.60 -19.84 -1.28
N ASP A 145 -5.47 -19.32 -0.80
CA ASP A 145 -5.21 -17.89 -0.77
C ASP A 145 -5.17 -17.25 -2.17
N PHE A 146 -5.00 -18.05 -3.23
CA PHE A 146 -5.03 -17.60 -4.62
C PHE A 146 -6.40 -17.62 -5.28
N GLU A 147 -7.45 -18.19 -4.65
CA GLU A 147 -8.76 -18.37 -5.27
C GLU A 147 -9.36 -17.05 -5.75
N PHE A 148 -9.38 -16.03 -4.90
CA PHE A 148 -9.91 -14.71 -5.26
C PHE A 148 -9.05 -14.02 -6.32
N ALA A 149 -7.73 -14.11 -6.21
CA ALA A 149 -6.83 -13.53 -7.21
C ALA A 149 -7.01 -14.19 -8.58
N HIS A 150 -7.17 -15.51 -8.63
CA HIS A 150 -7.45 -16.24 -9.86
C HIS A 150 -8.81 -15.85 -10.47
N LYS A 151 -9.86 -15.76 -9.64
CA LYS A 151 -11.19 -15.30 -10.05
C LYS A 151 -11.16 -13.90 -10.64
N LEU A 152 -10.36 -13.00 -10.05
CA LEU A 152 -10.35 -11.58 -10.36
C LEU A 152 -9.25 -11.12 -11.32
N ARG A 153 -8.46 -12.04 -11.89
CA ARG A 153 -7.25 -11.72 -12.69
C ARG A 153 -7.46 -10.74 -13.86
N ASN A 154 -8.69 -10.60 -14.36
CA ASN A 154 -9.05 -9.71 -15.47
C ASN A 154 -10.14 -8.70 -15.09
N SER A 155 -10.37 -8.47 -13.79
CA SER A 155 -11.48 -7.66 -13.28
C SER A 155 -11.06 -6.21 -13.03
N PHE A 156 -10.67 -5.50 -14.10
CA PHE A 156 -10.25 -4.08 -14.05
C PHE A 156 -11.40 -3.09 -14.29
N GLU A 157 -12.57 -3.55 -14.60
CA GLU A 157 -13.76 -2.72 -14.81
C GLU A 157 -14.14 -1.98 -13.51
N LYS A 158 -14.94 -0.92 -13.66
CA LYS A 158 -15.45 -0.15 -12.52
C LYS A 158 -16.26 -1.04 -11.57
N LEU A 159 -16.21 -0.72 -10.29
CA LEU A 159 -17.01 -1.39 -9.27
C LEU A 159 -18.51 -1.31 -9.61
N THR A 160 -19.18 -2.44 -9.47
CA THR A 160 -20.65 -2.53 -9.56
C THR A 160 -21.31 -1.74 -8.42
N LYS A 161 -22.63 -1.49 -8.56
CA LYS A 161 -23.41 -0.86 -7.49
C LYS A 161 -23.39 -1.68 -6.19
N LEU A 162 -23.42 -3.01 -6.32
CA LEU A 162 -23.42 -3.92 -5.17
C LEU A 162 -22.07 -3.92 -4.44
N GLU A 163 -20.94 -3.96 -5.18
CA GLU A 163 -19.61 -3.85 -4.61
C GLU A 163 -19.41 -2.50 -3.88
N LYS A 164 -19.85 -1.40 -4.49
CA LYS A 164 -19.81 -0.07 -3.86
C LYS A 164 -20.63 -0.04 -2.58
N SER A 165 -21.84 -0.61 -2.59
CA SER A 165 -22.70 -0.67 -1.41
C SER A 165 -22.05 -1.45 -0.28
N ALA A 166 -21.41 -2.59 -0.56
CA ALA A 166 -20.71 -3.39 0.44
C ALA A 166 -19.47 -2.66 1.00
N LEU A 167 -18.70 -1.98 0.15
CA LEU A 167 -17.57 -1.16 0.60
C LEU A 167 -18.05 0.00 1.50
N ASN A 168 -19.11 0.71 1.12
CA ASN A 168 -19.70 1.78 1.93
C ASN A 168 -20.16 1.24 3.29
N LYS A 169 -20.77 0.04 3.33
CA LYS A 169 -21.19 -0.58 4.59
C LYS A 169 -20.04 -0.88 5.54
N ILE A 170 -18.90 -1.35 5.01
CA ILE A 170 -17.67 -1.52 5.82
C ILE A 170 -17.23 -0.17 6.43
N GLU A 171 -17.26 0.89 5.62
CA GLU A 171 -16.89 2.24 6.09
C GLU A 171 -17.87 2.78 7.13
N GLU A 172 -19.19 2.63 6.92
CA GLU A 172 -20.24 3.00 7.88
C GLU A 172 -20.03 2.32 9.23
N VAL A 173 -19.85 0.99 9.23
CA VAL A 173 -19.62 0.21 10.45
C VAL A 173 -18.36 0.68 11.18
N SER A 174 -17.28 0.96 10.46
CA SER A 174 -16.06 1.51 11.04
C SER A 174 -16.29 2.89 11.66
N ASN A 175 -17.01 3.77 10.97
CA ASN A 175 -17.31 5.12 11.44
C ASN A 175 -18.23 5.11 12.67
N GLU A 176 -19.27 4.28 12.69
CA GLU A 176 -20.14 4.09 13.85
C GLU A 176 -19.37 3.65 15.09
N ARG A 177 -18.40 2.74 14.93
CA ARG A 177 -17.62 2.18 16.04
C ARG A 177 -16.52 3.11 16.55
N LEU A 178 -15.92 3.89 15.67
CA LEU A 178 -14.83 4.82 15.99
C LEU A 178 -15.32 6.24 16.29
N ASN A 179 -16.45 6.66 15.72
CA ASN A 179 -17.02 8.00 15.84
C ASN A 179 -15.96 9.09 15.54
N SER A 180 -16.00 10.20 16.28
CA SER A 180 -15.03 11.30 16.18
C SER A 180 -13.59 10.94 16.56
N THR A 181 -13.34 9.72 17.02
CA THR A 181 -12.01 9.25 17.43
C THR A 181 -11.28 8.48 16.33
N LYS A 182 -11.87 8.34 15.13
CA LYS A 182 -11.21 7.73 13.97
C LYS A 182 -9.97 8.53 13.59
N CYS A 183 -8.85 7.86 13.45
CA CYS A 183 -7.62 8.47 12.96
C CYS A 183 -7.58 8.42 11.44
N GLU A 184 -7.52 9.58 10.79
CA GLU A 184 -7.46 9.72 9.32
C GLU A 184 -6.03 9.60 8.76
N GLN A 185 -5.04 9.21 9.58
CA GLN A 185 -3.64 9.05 9.18
C GLN A 185 -3.01 10.31 8.56
N CYS A 186 -3.49 11.50 8.93
CA CYS A 186 -3.00 12.79 8.42
C CYS A 186 -1.59 13.15 8.89
N ARG A 187 -1.06 12.43 9.92
CA ARG A 187 0.28 12.62 10.49
C ARG A 187 0.55 14.00 11.12
N SER A 188 -0.48 14.83 11.33
CA SER A 188 -0.34 16.15 11.97
C SER A 188 0.15 16.10 13.43
N CYS A 189 0.14 14.91 14.04
CA CYS A 189 0.68 14.65 15.37
C CYS A 189 2.20 14.41 15.39
N LEU A 190 2.87 14.50 14.24
CA LEU A 190 4.32 14.33 14.13
C LEU A 190 4.99 15.68 13.78
N PRO A 191 6.27 15.88 14.19
CA PRO A 191 7.05 15.00 15.08
C PRO A 191 6.52 15.00 16.50
N CYS A 192 6.52 13.83 17.15
CA CYS A 192 6.12 13.74 18.56
C CYS A 192 7.32 14.07 19.47
N PRO A 193 7.22 15.01 20.41
CA PRO A 193 8.33 15.38 21.30
C PRO A 193 8.80 14.21 22.20
N ASN A 194 7.95 13.21 22.41
CA ASN A 194 8.26 11.99 23.17
C ASN A 194 8.56 10.78 22.27
N GLU A 195 8.83 11.00 20.99
CA GLU A 195 9.12 9.94 20.00
C GLU A 195 8.08 8.80 19.95
N VAL A 196 6.81 9.10 20.22
CA VAL A 196 5.72 8.13 20.15
C VAL A 196 5.27 7.98 18.70
N PRO A 197 5.21 6.76 18.13
CA PRO A 197 4.71 6.54 16.77
C PRO A 197 3.18 6.61 16.74
N ILE A 198 2.63 7.80 17.04
CA ILE A 198 1.20 8.04 17.22
C ILE A 198 0.35 7.56 16.03
N PRO A 199 0.70 7.85 14.76
CA PRO A 199 -0.10 7.38 13.62
C PRO A 199 -0.22 5.85 13.56
N GLU A 200 0.87 5.11 13.84
CA GLU A 200 0.85 3.65 13.84
C GLU A 200 -0.03 3.09 14.97
N ILE A 201 0.09 3.62 16.18
CA ILE A 201 -0.74 3.23 17.31
C ILE A 201 -2.22 3.49 17.02
N LEU A 202 -2.56 4.67 16.51
CA LEU A 202 -3.94 5.01 16.16
C LEU A 202 -4.47 4.21 14.97
N ARG A 203 -3.61 3.85 14.02
CA ARG A 203 -3.97 2.90 12.95
C ARG A 203 -4.36 1.54 13.52
N LEU A 204 -3.57 1.01 14.45
CA LEU A 204 -3.90 -0.27 15.13
C LEU A 204 -5.19 -0.17 15.93
N ARG A 205 -5.46 0.98 16.57
CA ARG A 205 -6.73 1.23 17.23
C ARG A 205 -7.90 1.22 16.23
N ASN A 206 -7.77 1.88 15.09
CA ASN A 206 -8.80 1.84 14.04
C ASN A 206 -9.07 0.40 13.59
N ILE A 207 -8.03 -0.41 13.40
CA ILE A 207 -8.15 -1.81 13.01
C ILE A 207 -8.85 -2.63 14.12
N SER A 208 -8.44 -2.45 15.37
CA SER A 208 -9.03 -3.17 16.52
C SER A 208 -10.48 -2.79 16.75
N VAL A 209 -10.76 -1.52 16.92
CA VAL A 209 -12.09 -1.02 17.29
C VAL A 209 -13.00 -0.96 16.07
N GLY A 210 -12.56 -0.34 14.97
CA GLY A 210 -13.39 -0.14 13.77
C GLY A 210 -13.75 -1.43 13.07
N TYR A 211 -12.76 -2.31 12.89
CA TYR A 211 -12.92 -3.52 12.08
C TYR A 211 -12.91 -4.82 12.91
N GLY A 212 -12.85 -4.75 14.24
CA GLY A 212 -12.90 -5.92 15.11
C GLY A 212 -11.67 -6.84 15.07
N GLN A 213 -10.52 -6.35 14.57
CA GLN A 213 -9.28 -7.11 14.40
C GLN A 213 -8.36 -7.00 15.63
N LEU A 214 -8.90 -7.30 16.84
CA LEU A 214 -8.21 -7.07 18.11
C LEU A 214 -6.90 -7.84 18.25
N GLU A 215 -6.91 -9.13 17.98
CA GLU A 215 -5.72 -9.97 18.19
C GLU A 215 -4.57 -9.54 17.26
N PHE A 216 -4.89 -9.20 16.02
CA PHE A 216 -3.91 -8.62 15.13
C PHE A 216 -3.34 -7.29 15.66
N ALA A 217 -4.20 -6.41 16.10
CA ALA A 217 -3.75 -5.11 16.60
C ALA A 217 -2.80 -5.28 17.79
N LYS A 218 -3.07 -6.24 18.69
CA LYS A 218 -2.19 -6.60 19.82
C LYS A 218 -0.84 -7.14 19.32
N GLU A 219 -0.84 -8.10 18.39
CA GLU A 219 0.39 -8.66 17.82
C GLU A 219 1.27 -7.57 17.22
N ARG A 220 0.68 -6.70 16.40
CA ARG A 220 1.40 -5.61 15.75
C ARG A 220 1.88 -4.55 16.74
N TYR A 221 1.08 -4.22 17.76
CA TYR A 221 1.49 -3.31 18.83
C TYR A 221 2.75 -3.83 19.55
N ASN A 222 2.80 -5.12 19.85
CA ASN A 222 3.96 -5.75 20.49
C ASN A 222 5.23 -5.73 19.61
N LEU A 223 5.11 -5.49 18.32
CA LEU A 223 6.22 -5.36 17.38
C LEU A 223 6.73 -3.92 17.21
N ILE A 224 5.98 -2.91 17.70
CA ILE A 224 6.42 -1.51 17.64
C ILE A 224 7.75 -1.38 18.39
N GLY A 225 8.75 -0.79 17.71
CA GLY A 225 10.10 -0.64 18.23
C GLY A 225 10.98 -1.90 18.19
N LYS A 226 10.43 -3.07 17.81
CA LYS A 226 11.20 -4.33 17.75
C LYS A 226 11.55 -4.78 16.32
N ALA A 227 10.76 -4.41 15.35
CA ALA A 227 10.83 -4.93 13.98
C ALA A 227 11.56 -4.00 12.99
N GLY A 228 12.50 -3.17 13.48
CA GLY A 228 13.26 -2.29 12.58
C GLY A 228 12.37 -1.33 11.80
N HIS A 229 11.44 -0.66 12.45
CA HIS A 229 10.57 0.37 11.86
C HIS A 229 11.38 1.65 11.53
N TRP A 230 12.50 1.46 10.83
CA TRP A 230 13.43 2.50 10.43
C TRP A 230 12.85 3.47 9.36
N TRP A 231 11.70 3.13 8.81
CA TRP A 231 10.93 3.97 7.87
C TRP A 231 9.84 4.81 8.55
N GLU A 232 9.63 4.64 9.86
CA GLU A 232 8.66 5.46 10.60
C GLU A 232 9.31 6.81 10.93
N GLU A 233 8.65 7.89 10.52
CA GLU A 233 8.99 9.23 11.02
C GLU A 233 8.66 9.24 12.53
N LYS A 234 9.68 9.49 13.33
CA LYS A 234 9.52 9.61 14.78
C LYS A 234 9.14 11.02 15.19
#